data_6303b1e2d424a2df3e069855f03c5a43
#
_entry.id   6303b1e2d424a2df3e069855f03c5a43
#
_cell.length_a   1.000
_cell.length_b   1.000
_cell.length_c   1.000
_cell.angle_alpha   90.00
_cell.angle_beta   90.00
_cell.angle_gamma   90.00
#
_symmetry.space_group_name_H-M   'P 1'
#
loop_
_entity.id
_entity.type
_entity.pdbx_description
1 polymer ?
#
loop_
_entity_poly.entity_id
_entity_poly.type
_entity_poly.pdbx_seq_one_letter_code
_entity_poly.pdbx_strand_id
1 'polypeptide(L)'
;MHCATWSRQYPAMLFPGKTQFEPGKSLSDSDISASLDSISPASWKRVGRELGEHAEVDLLLLPFWHAALAPALTSVAKHSKRHGVRQVVGVMHNANSHDGKAWEAKLTKRFLQACDGVVTLSEAVSAKLHPWKSKTLFHPLYEHFPKGPSPAEARRQLRLSDEDVAHLFFGLIRPYKGLSVLLEALAHLPSHHKVLIAGECYEDWSAYQAQIDRHGLHNRVQLHLDFIPDNLVPVFMQACDDVVLPYLDASQSGVTALALHHEKRVVASDVGDLGTTIVPNLTGRLVPSGQPLALAEALSTPWHVQPADQALAFRAVKEKFSWSAWASQLMQLVQSGEW
;
A
#
# COMPACT_ATOMS: atom_id res chain seq x y z
N MET A 1 10.63 -16.76 -13.81
CA MET A 1 10.87 -15.42 -13.21
C MET A 1 11.85 -15.59 -12.08
N HIS A 2 12.92 -14.79 -12.02
CA HIS A 2 13.90 -14.82 -10.92
C HIS A 2 13.75 -13.55 -10.08
N CYS A 3 13.80 -13.67 -8.74
CA CYS A 3 13.61 -12.55 -7.83
C CYS A 3 14.80 -12.45 -6.86
N ALA A 4 15.46 -11.28 -6.82
CA ALA A 4 16.44 -10.95 -5.80
C ALA A 4 15.79 -9.99 -4.79
N THR A 5 15.80 -10.36 -3.52
CA THR A 5 15.26 -9.55 -2.44
C THR A 5 16.34 -9.10 -1.45
N TRP A 6 15.94 -8.29 -0.49
CA TRP A 6 16.85 -7.72 0.50
C TRP A 6 17.21 -8.73 1.59
N SER A 7 18.51 -8.96 1.80
CA SER A 7 19.02 -9.57 3.04
C SER A 7 19.05 -8.57 4.21
N ARG A 8 19.20 -7.27 3.87
CA ARG A 8 19.03 -6.13 4.76
C ARG A 8 18.54 -4.93 3.96
N GLN A 9 17.30 -4.49 4.23
CA GLN A 9 16.69 -3.37 3.52
C GLN A 9 17.06 -2.03 4.14
N TYR A 10 17.04 -1.93 5.47
CA TYR A 10 17.43 -0.73 6.22
C TYR A 10 18.49 -1.06 7.27
N PRO A 11 19.47 -0.17 7.51
CA PRO A 11 20.29 -0.24 8.71
C PRO A 11 19.41 -0.21 9.96
N ALA A 12 19.74 -0.99 10.99
CA ALA A 12 18.93 -1.09 12.21
C ALA A 12 18.66 0.29 12.86
N MET A 13 19.62 1.21 12.77
CA MET A 13 19.50 2.59 13.28
C MET A 13 18.43 3.43 12.56
N LEU A 14 18.09 3.10 11.32
CA LEU A 14 17.14 3.86 10.48
C LEU A 14 15.78 3.16 10.37
N PHE A 15 15.65 1.96 10.95
CA PHE A 15 14.41 1.21 10.90
C PHE A 15 13.59 1.43 12.17
N PRO A 16 12.42 2.04 12.09
CA PRO A 16 11.61 2.35 13.27
C PRO A 16 10.83 1.14 13.83
N GLY A 17 10.70 0.04 13.07
CA GLY A 17 9.97 -1.17 13.47
C GLY A 17 10.83 -2.17 14.24
N LYS A 18 10.19 -3.20 14.82
CA LYS A 18 10.84 -4.26 15.59
C LYS A 18 11.62 -5.25 14.72
N THR A 19 11.14 -5.55 13.51
CA THR A 19 11.77 -6.47 12.54
C THR A 19 11.50 -6.03 11.10
N GLN A 20 12.46 -6.29 10.21
CA GLN A 20 12.34 -6.06 8.77
C GLN A 20 11.84 -7.32 8.02
N PHE A 21 11.64 -8.40 8.73
CA PHE A 21 11.26 -9.70 8.18
C PHE A 21 9.99 -10.19 8.86
N GLU A 22 9.14 -10.83 8.10
CA GLU A 22 7.95 -11.49 8.62
C GLU A 22 8.36 -12.75 9.39
N PRO A 23 7.97 -12.89 10.67
CA PRO A 23 8.31 -14.07 11.46
C PRO A 23 7.72 -15.33 10.82
N GLY A 24 8.55 -16.38 10.69
CA GLY A 24 8.12 -17.69 10.22
C GLY A 24 7.97 -17.85 8.70
N LYS A 25 8.15 -16.80 7.92
CA LYS A 25 8.17 -16.90 6.46
C LYS A 25 9.59 -17.21 5.99
N SER A 26 9.87 -18.45 5.61
CA SER A 26 11.08 -18.77 4.85
C SER A 26 10.82 -18.51 3.37
N LEU A 27 11.79 -17.93 2.67
CA LEU A 27 11.77 -17.88 1.21
C LEU A 27 12.03 -19.31 0.70
N SER A 28 10.96 -20.10 0.59
CA SER A 28 11.04 -21.51 0.17
C SER A 28 11.00 -21.68 -1.35
N ASP A 29 10.85 -20.59 -2.09
CA ASP A 29 10.85 -20.60 -3.55
C ASP A 29 12.30 -20.54 -4.05
N SER A 30 12.70 -21.54 -4.85
CA SER A 30 14.03 -21.64 -5.44
C SER A 30 14.42 -20.46 -6.34
N ASP A 31 13.42 -19.72 -6.80
CA ASP A 31 13.59 -18.54 -7.66
C ASP A 31 13.77 -17.22 -6.91
N ILE A 32 13.74 -17.25 -5.57
CA ILE A 32 13.89 -16.06 -4.74
C ILE A 32 15.18 -16.14 -3.92
N SER A 33 16.06 -15.13 -4.07
CA SER A 33 17.29 -15.02 -3.30
C SER A 33 17.35 -13.75 -2.45
N ALA A 34 17.52 -13.88 -1.13
CA ALA A 34 17.77 -12.76 -0.22
C ALA A 34 19.25 -12.37 -0.23
N SER A 35 19.69 -11.66 -1.26
CA SER A 35 21.12 -11.43 -1.54
C SER A 35 21.53 -9.96 -1.58
N LEU A 36 20.59 -9.03 -1.64
CA LEU A 36 20.83 -7.59 -1.75
C LEU A 36 20.89 -6.94 -0.35
N ASP A 37 21.99 -6.26 -0.05
CA ASP A 37 22.18 -5.52 1.21
C ASP A 37 22.28 -4.01 0.93
N SER A 38 21.42 -3.21 1.55
CA SER A 38 21.28 -1.77 1.29
C SER A 38 22.55 -0.94 1.54
N ILE A 39 23.47 -1.43 2.35
CA ILE A 39 24.73 -0.74 2.70
C ILE A 39 26.00 -1.44 2.17
N SER A 40 25.87 -2.51 1.38
CA SER A 40 27.01 -3.27 0.84
C SER A 40 27.18 -3.09 -0.67
N PRO A 41 28.06 -2.20 -1.15
CA PRO A 41 28.33 -2.02 -2.58
C PRO A 41 28.80 -3.30 -3.28
N ALA A 42 29.44 -4.22 -2.54
CA ALA A 42 29.84 -5.52 -3.10
C ALA A 42 28.62 -6.38 -3.43
N SER A 43 27.59 -6.39 -2.56
CA SER A 43 26.33 -7.11 -2.82
C SER A 43 25.61 -6.53 -4.04
N TRP A 44 25.61 -5.20 -4.22
CA TRP A 44 24.94 -4.55 -5.36
C TRP A 44 25.51 -4.98 -6.69
N LYS A 45 26.87 -5.02 -6.77
CA LYS A 45 27.59 -5.44 -7.98
C LYS A 45 27.38 -6.93 -8.26
N ARG A 46 27.46 -7.77 -7.21
CA ARG A 46 27.23 -9.21 -7.32
C ARG A 46 25.83 -9.51 -7.83
N VAL A 47 24.80 -8.97 -7.16
CA VAL A 47 23.41 -9.20 -7.55
C VAL A 47 23.12 -8.70 -8.97
N GLY A 48 23.62 -7.50 -9.33
CA GLY A 48 23.46 -6.98 -10.69
C GLY A 48 24.11 -7.88 -11.74
N ARG A 49 25.28 -8.45 -11.45
CA ARG A 49 25.93 -9.42 -12.34
C ARG A 49 25.14 -10.73 -12.43
N GLU A 50 24.79 -11.33 -11.30
CA GLU A 50 24.03 -12.58 -11.23
C GLU A 50 22.72 -12.48 -12.03
N LEU A 51 21.97 -11.38 -11.87
CA LEU A 51 20.75 -11.12 -12.64
C LEU A 51 21.01 -10.97 -14.14
N GLY A 52 22.15 -10.41 -14.54
CA GLY A 52 22.51 -10.23 -15.94
C GLY A 52 23.05 -11.50 -16.60
N GLU A 53 23.76 -12.33 -15.85
CA GLU A 53 24.32 -13.61 -16.32
C GLU A 53 23.25 -14.73 -16.36
N HIS A 54 22.09 -14.51 -15.75
CA HIS A 54 20.96 -15.42 -15.85
C HIS A 54 20.49 -15.45 -17.31
N ALA A 55 20.59 -16.61 -17.94
CA ALA A 55 20.21 -16.78 -19.34
C ALA A 55 18.79 -16.27 -19.58
N GLU A 56 18.63 -15.42 -20.60
CA GLU A 56 17.32 -14.95 -21.10
C GLU A 56 16.57 -13.90 -20.24
N VAL A 57 17.25 -13.11 -19.40
CA VAL A 57 16.58 -11.97 -18.75
C VAL A 57 16.51 -10.79 -19.69
N ASP A 58 15.37 -10.61 -20.37
CA ASP A 58 15.13 -9.47 -21.23
C ASP A 58 14.76 -8.21 -20.44
N LEU A 59 14.07 -8.37 -19.32
CA LEU A 59 13.49 -7.28 -18.53
C LEU A 59 13.84 -7.43 -17.04
N LEU A 60 14.42 -6.38 -16.46
CA LEU A 60 14.60 -6.24 -15.03
C LEU A 60 13.68 -5.14 -14.47
N LEU A 61 12.85 -5.50 -13.52
CA LEU A 61 12.00 -4.56 -12.78
C LEU A 61 12.66 -4.19 -11.45
N LEU A 62 12.77 -2.90 -11.18
CA LEU A 62 13.38 -2.38 -9.95
C LEU A 62 12.35 -1.54 -9.18
N PRO A 63 11.68 -2.11 -8.15
CA PRO A 63 10.77 -1.37 -7.29
C PRO A 63 11.52 -0.29 -6.50
N PHE A 64 11.02 0.94 -6.52
CA PHE A 64 11.60 2.09 -5.85
C PHE A 64 10.56 2.78 -4.95
N TRP A 65 10.81 2.80 -3.65
CA TRP A 65 9.92 3.43 -2.68
C TRP A 65 10.60 4.46 -1.78
N HIS A 66 11.96 4.49 -1.74
CA HIS A 66 12.71 5.45 -0.93
C HIS A 66 14.07 5.77 -1.54
N ALA A 67 14.44 7.05 -1.55
CA ALA A 67 15.67 7.55 -2.17
C ALA A 67 16.96 6.97 -1.56
N ALA A 68 16.96 6.56 -0.29
CA ALA A 68 18.10 5.91 0.34
C ALA A 68 18.51 4.58 -0.34
N LEU A 69 17.59 3.92 -1.04
CA LEU A 69 17.85 2.70 -1.79
C LEU A 69 18.40 2.95 -3.21
N ALA A 70 18.32 4.20 -3.68
CA ALA A 70 18.77 4.57 -5.02
C ALA A 70 20.23 4.17 -5.35
N PRO A 71 21.22 4.29 -4.44
CA PRO A 71 22.59 3.86 -4.75
C PRO A 71 22.69 2.36 -5.08
N ALA A 72 22.01 1.53 -4.29
CA ALA A 72 21.97 0.08 -4.49
C ALA A 72 21.26 -0.27 -5.81
N LEU A 73 20.05 0.23 -6.02
CA LEU A 73 19.25 -0.03 -7.22
C LEU A 73 19.93 0.50 -8.49
N THR A 74 20.58 1.68 -8.44
CA THR A 74 21.37 2.22 -9.55
C THR A 74 22.55 1.32 -9.89
N SER A 75 23.22 0.77 -8.88
CA SER A 75 24.34 -0.15 -9.09
C SER A 75 23.86 -1.47 -9.70
N VAL A 76 22.78 -2.04 -9.19
CA VAL A 76 22.14 -3.25 -9.75
C VAL A 76 21.79 -3.02 -11.21
N ALA A 77 21.06 -1.94 -11.55
CA ALA A 77 20.67 -1.59 -12.91
C ALA A 77 21.89 -1.55 -13.86
N LYS A 78 22.95 -0.85 -13.47
CA LYS A 78 24.17 -0.70 -14.31
C LYS A 78 24.92 -2.01 -14.50
N HIS A 79 25.00 -2.85 -13.47
CA HIS A 79 25.73 -4.11 -13.58
C HIS A 79 24.93 -5.16 -14.33
N SER A 80 23.61 -5.25 -14.14
CA SER A 80 22.76 -6.16 -14.89
C SER A 80 22.76 -5.87 -16.40
N LYS A 81 22.70 -4.59 -16.80
CA LYS A 81 22.82 -4.19 -18.22
C LYS A 81 24.18 -4.56 -18.83
N ARG A 82 25.26 -4.45 -18.07
CA ARG A 82 26.61 -4.86 -18.55
C ARG A 82 26.75 -6.36 -18.74
N HIS A 83 25.89 -7.16 -18.10
CA HIS A 83 25.96 -8.62 -18.08
C HIS A 83 24.81 -9.30 -18.83
N GLY A 84 23.99 -8.55 -19.59
CA GLY A 84 23.06 -9.16 -20.54
C GLY A 84 21.61 -8.73 -20.45
N VAL A 85 21.18 -8.07 -19.36
CA VAL A 85 19.79 -7.54 -19.28
C VAL A 85 19.58 -6.48 -20.35
N ARG A 86 18.55 -6.66 -21.18
CA ARG A 86 18.25 -5.76 -22.31
C ARG A 86 17.57 -4.47 -21.85
N GLN A 87 16.60 -4.57 -20.94
CA GLN A 87 15.84 -3.42 -20.46
C GLN A 87 15.73 -3.42 -18.93
N VAL A 88 15.89 -2.24 -18.33
CA VAL A 88 15.71 -2.01 -16.91
C VAL A 88 14.59 -0.99 -16.73
N VAL A 89 13.53 -1.36 -16.01
CA VAL A 89 12.38 -0.50 -15.72
C VAL A 89 12.31 -0.22 -14.24
N GLY A 90 12.31 1.07 -13.89
CA GLY A 90 12.05 1.54 -12.53
C GLY A 90 10.55 1.57 -12.25
N VAL A 91 10.11 0.89 -11.18
CA VAL A 91 8.71 0.90 -10.72
C VAL A 91 8.62 1.82 -9.51
N MET A 92 8.11 3.03 -9.71
CA MET A 92 8.10 4.08 -8.69
C MET A 92 6.85 4.01 -7.82
N HIS A 93 7.02 3.64 -6.56
CA HIS A 93 5.96 3.73 -5.55
C HIS A 93 5.86 5.14 -4.97
N ASN A 94 7.00 5.84 -4.85
CA ASN A 94 7.09 7.23 -4.40
C ASN A 94 8.18 7.96 -5.19
N ALA A 95 8.00 9.27 -5.40
CA ALA A 95 9.01 10.11 -6.03
C ALA A 95 10.07 10.58 -5.02
N ASN A 96 9.62 11.07 -3.85
CA ASN A 96 10.42 11.53 -2.71
C ASN A 96 9.65 11.22 -1.42
N SER A 97 10.32 11.31 -0.25
CA SER A 97 9.62 11.28 1.04
C SER A 97 8.73 12.54 1.18
N HIS A 98 7.70 12.48 2.02
CA HIS A 98 6.82 13.63 2.30
C HIS A 98 7.59 14.86 2.81
N ASP A 99 8.74 14.64 3.48
CA ASP A 99 9.64 15.68 4.00
C ASP A 99 10.82 16.00 3.05
N GLY A 100 10.72 15.69 1.78
CA GLY A 100 11.70 15.64 0.69
C GLY A 100 12.91 16.55 0.85
N LYS A 101 14.07 15.96 1.18
CA LYS A 101 15.35 16.67 1.29
C LYS A 101 16.03 16.76 -0.07
N ALA A 102 16.80 17.82 -0.32
CA ALA A 102 17.49 18.05 -1.61
C ALA A 102 18.38 16.85 -2.08
N TRP A 103 18.97 16.09 -1.13
CA TRP A 103 19.76 14.90 -1.47
C TRP A 103 18.91 13.76 -2.06
N GLU A 104 17.65 13.64 -1.67
CA GLU A 104 16.72 12.61 -2.17
C GLU A 104 16.49 12.80 -3.67
N ALA A 105 16.19 14.03 -4.10
CA ALA A 105 15.99 14.34 -5.52
C ALA A 105 17.23 13.99 -6.36
N LYS A 106 18.44 14.26 -5.84
CA LYS A 106 19.69 13.92 -6.53
C LYS A 106 19.89 12.40 -6.67
N LEU A 107 19.56 11.63 -5.64
CA LEU A 107 19.67 10.18 -5.66
C LEU A 107 18.61 9.55 -6.56
N THR A 108 17.37 9.99 -6.46
CA THR A 108 16.26 9.58 -7.33
C THR A 108 16.60 9.85 -8.80
N LYS A 109 17.11 11.04 -9.12
CA LYS A 109 17.59 11.37 -10.48
C LYS A 109 18.62 10.38 -11.01
N ARG A 110 19.61 9.99 -10.18
CA ARG A 110 20.64 9.02 -10.59
C ARG A 110 20.05 7.63 -10.88
N PHE A 111 19.06 7.22 -10.10
CA PHE A 111 18.35 5.97 -10.33
C PHE A 111 17.55 6.03 -11.63
N LEU A 112 16.77 7.08 -11.86
CA LEU A 112 15.99 7.27 -13.09
C LEU A 112 16.88 7.25 -14.34
N GLN A 113 18.08 7.86 -14.28
CA GLN A 113 19.07 7.83 -15.36
C GLN A 113 19.65 6.45 -15.67
N ALA A 114 19.55 5.50 -14.74
CA ALA A 114 20.03 4.14 -14.95
C ALA A 114 18.96 3.21 -15.57
N CYS A 115 17.69 3.63 -15.53
CA CYS A 115 16.56 2.91 -16.11
C CYS A 115 16.38 3.27 -17.60
N ASP A 116 15.86 2.32 -18.38
CA ASP A 116 15.46 2.53 -19.78
C ASP A 116 14.03 3.02 -19.87
N GLY A 117 13.20 2.63 -18.89
CA GLY A 117 11.83 3.07 -18.72
C GLY A 117 11.48 3.29 -17.26
N VAL A 118 10.45 4.10 -17.03
CA VAL A 118 9.94 4.39 -15.69
C VAL A 118 8.42 4.25 -15.71
N VAL A 119 7.92 3.42 -14.80
CA VAL A 119 6.48 3.35 -14.53
C VAL A 119 6.19 3.84 -13.11
N THR A 120 5.08 4.52 -12.95
CA THR A 120 4.54 4.94 -11.65
C THR A 120 3.27 4.17 -11.36
N LEU A 121 2.90 4.05 -10.08
CA LEU A 121 1.67 3.38 -9.67
C LEU A 121 0.52 4.37 -9.39
N SER A 122 0.76 5.67 -9.66
CA SER A 122 -0.23 6.73 -9.52
C SER A 122 0.16 7.98 -10.31
N GLU A 123 -0.84 8.74 -10.75
CA GLU A 123 -0.62 10.02 -11.43
C GLU A 123 0.03 11.05 -10.50
N ALA A 124 -0.31 11.01 -9.21
CA ALA A 124 0.29 11.88 -8.21
C ALA A 124 1.81 11.66 -8.06
N VAL A 125 2.30 10.42 -8.23
CA VAL A 125 3.74 10.11 -8.25
C VAL A 125 4.35 10.56 -9.58
N SER A 126 3.68 10.31 -10.71
CA SER A 126 4.16 10.74 -12.05
C SER A 126 4.37 12.25 -12.12
N ALA A 127 3.40 13.02 -11.64
CA ALA A 127 3.49 14.49 -11.62
C ALA A 127 4.72 14.99 -10.82
N LYS A 128 5.08 14.33 -9.72
CA LYS A 128 6.25 14.67 -8.89
C LYS A 128 7.59 14.30 -9.56
N LEU A 129 7.58 13.47 -10.60
CA LEU A 129 8.79 13.09 -11.33
C LEU A 129 9.17 14.09 -12.44
N HIS A 130 8.28 15.01 -12.80
CA HIS A 130 8.58 16.00 -13.84
C HIS A 130 9.94 16.67 -13.63
N PRO A 131 10.81 16.87 -14.66
CA PRO A 131 10.54 16.68 -16.10
C PRO A 131 10.84 15.25 -16.65
N TRP A 132 11.04 14.24 -15.80
CA TRP A 132 11.28 12.86 -16.25
C TRP A 132 10.02 12.27 -16.88
N LYS A 133 10.21 11.63 -18.02
CA LYS A 133 9.11 10.87 -18.65
C LYS A 133 8.85 9.62 -17.83
N SER A 134 7.58 9.36 -17.56
CA SER A 134 7.10 8.13 -16.93
C SER A 134 5.73 7.78 -17.47
N LYS A 135 5.39 6.51 -17.44
CA LYS A 135 4.03 6.03 -17.74
C LYS A 135 3.36 5.63 -16.43
N THR A 136 2.15 6.11 -16.22
CA THR A 136 1.38 5.70 -15.06
C THR A 136 0.66 4.39 -15.38
N LEU A 137 0.92 3.39 -14.57
CA LEU A 137 0.08 2.21 -14.42
C LEU A 137 -0.74 2.36 -13.13
N PHE A 138 -1.49 1.34 -12.78
CA PHE A 138 -2.22 1.32 -11.51
C PHE A 138 -1.46 0.53 -10.44
N HIS A 139 -1.85 0.69 -9.17
CA HIS A 139 -1.40 -0.21 -8.11
C HIS A 139 -2.23 -1.49 -8.15
N PRO A 140 -1.62 -2.68 -8.39
CA PRO A 140 -2.36 -3.93 -8.42
C PRO A 140 -2.98 -4.28 -7.07
N LEU A 141 -4.04 -5.08 -7.07
CA LEU A 141 -4.64 -5.59 -5.85
C LEU A 141 -3.75 -6.64 -5.17
N TYR A 142 -3.91 -6.82 -3.87
CA TYR A 142 -3.15 -7.78 -3.08
C TYR A 142 -3.79 -9.19 -3.11
N GLU A 143 -3.34 -10.04 -4.03
CA GLU A 143 -3.91 -11.38 -4.25
C GLU A 143 -3.24 -12.49 -3.40
N HIS A 144 -2.21 -12.15 -2.62
CA HIS A 144 -1.39 -13.13 -1.89
C HIS A 144 -1.90 -13.47 -0.49
N PHE A 145 -2.87 -12.72 0.03
CA PHE A 145 -3.42 -13.00 1.36
C PHE A 145 -4.22 -14.29 1.37
N PRO A 146 -4.14 -15.10 2.45
CA PRO A 146 -4.92 -16.31 2.57
C PRO A 146 -6.42 -15.99 2.60
N LYS A 147 -7.23 -16.99 2.27
CA LYS A 147 -8.68 -16.89 2.43
C LYS A 147 -9.01 -16.69 3.91
N GLY A 148 -9.79 -15.67 4.22
CA GLY A 148 -10.24 -15.37 5.58
C GLY A 148 -11.32 -16.32 6.09
N PRO A 149 -11.63 -16.25 7.39
CA PRO A 149 -12.79 -16.90 7.98
C PRO A 149 -14.08 -16.31 7.42
N SER A 150 -15.24 -16.90 7.76
CA SER A 150 -16.53 -16.28 7.45
C SER A 150 -16.67 -14.94 8.22
N PRO A 151 -17.47 -13.98 7.71
CA PRO A 151 -17.71 -12.72 8.41
C PRO A 151 -18.20 -12.91 9.86
N ALA A 152 -19.12 -13.84 10.10
CA ALA A 152 -19.62 -14.14 11.43
C ALA A 152 -18.52 -14.66 12.38
N GLU A 153 -17.60 -15.48 11.87
CA GLU A 153 -16.48 -15.99 12.66
C GLU A 153 -15.43 -14.91 12.93
N ALA A 154 -15.12 -14.08 11.93
CA ALA A 154 -14.23 -12.93 12.09
C ALA A 154 -14.76 -11.95 13.15
N ARG A 155 -16.06 -11.62 13.11
CA ARG A 155 -16.71 -10.74 14.10
C ARG A 155 -16.65 -11.34 15.51
N ARG A 156 -16.88 -12.66 15.65
CA ARG A 156 -16.73 -13.34 16.96
C ARG A 156 -15.28 -13.26 17.49
N GLN A 157 -14.28 -13.47 16.63
CA GLN A 157 -12.87 -13.37 17.01
C GLN A 157 -12.52 -11.96 17.50
N LEU A 158 -13.09 -10.92 16.88
CA LEU A 158 -12.89 -9.53 17.25
C LEU A 158 -13.97 -9.01 18.24
N ARG A 159 -14.78 -9.90 18.83
CA ARG A 159 -15.82 -9.57 19.84
C ARG A 159 -16.77 -8.46 19.39
N LEU A 160 -17.11 -8.45 18.12
CA LEU A 160 -18.17 -7.57 17.57
C LEU A 160 -19.51 -8.28 17.64
N SER A 161 -20.56 -7.55 18.01
CA SER A 161 -21.94 -8.04 17.95
C SER A 161 -22.50 -7.93 16.53
N ASP A 162 -23.57 -8.67 16.24
CA ASP A 162 -24.22 -8.60 14.92
C ASP A 162 -24.84 -7.22 14.64
N GLU A 163 -25.16 -6.46 15.69
CA GLU A 163 -25.73 -5.11 15.60
C GLU A 163 -24.68 -4.01 15.41
N ASP A 164 -23.39 -4.29 15.66
CA ASP A 164 -22.34 -3.30 15.51
C ASP A 164 -22.10 -3.02 14.01
N VAL A 165 -21.93 -1.77 13.66
CA VAL A 165 -21.39 -1.33 12.37
C VAL A 165 -19.89 -1.06 12.55
N ALA A 166 -19.07 -1.93 11.97
CA ALA A 166 -17.63 -1.96 12.22
C ALA A 166 -16.86 -1.25 11.11
N HIS A 167 -16.16 -0.19 11.45
CA HIS A 167 -15.29 0.58 10.56
C HIS A 167 -13.83 0.22 10.84
N LEU A 168 -13.08 -0.16 9.82
CA LEU A 168 -11.67 -0.55 9.97
C LEU A 168 -10.74 0.58 9.52
N PHE A 169 -9.88 1.04 10.43
CA PHE A 169 -8.67 1.81 10.12
C PHE A 169 -7.48 0.85 10.16
N PHE A 170 -6.81 0.66 9.02
CA PHE A 170 -5.77 -0.37 8.86
C PHE A 170 -4.41 0.17 8.44
N GLY A 171 -3.34 -0.50 8.91
CA GLY A 171 -1.95 -0.24 8.55
C GLY A 171 -1.27 0.77 9.46
N LEU A 172 -0.02 1.17 9.13
CA LEU A 172 0.79 2.06 9.96
C LEU A 172 0.04 3.33 10.34
N ILE A 173 0.02 3.66 11.62
CA ILE A 173 -0.60 4.90 12.13
C ILE A 173 0.42 6.03 11.97
N ARG A 174 0.03 7.04 11.19
CA ARG A 174 0.82 8.24 10.86
C ARG A 174 -0.09 9.46 10.81
N PRO A 175 0.40 10.68 11.12
CA PRO A 175 -0.42 11.89 11.17
C PRO A 175 -1.23 12.12 9.89
N TYR A 176 -0.60 11.95 8.72
CA TYR A 176 -1.24 12.17 7.43
C TYR A 176 -2.38 11.20 7.12
N LYS A 177 -2.48 10.05 7.83
CA LYS A 177 -3.57 9.08 7.66
C LYS A 177 -4.86 9.49 8.35
N GLY A 178 -4.85 10.57 9.15
CA GLY A 178 -6.05 11.21 9.65
C GLY A 178 -6.85 10.41 10.66
N LEU A 179 -6.21 9.54 11.48
CA LEU A 179 -6.92 8.81 12.54
C LEU A 179 -7.71 9.75 13.45
N SER A 180 -7.17 10.92 13.76
CA SER A 180 -7.84 11.95 14.55
C SER A 180 -9.16 12.40 13.90
N VAL A 181 -9.23 12.49 12.57
CA VAL A 181 -10.47 12.82 11.84
C VAL A 181 -11.51 11.71 12.01
N LEU A 182 -11.10 10.44 11.98
CA LEU A 182 -12.01 9.31 12.20
C LEU A 182 -12.55 9.26 13.64
N LEU A 183 -11.70 9.50 14.62
CA LEU A 183 -12.11 9.55 16.03
C LEU A 183 -13.12 10.68 16.28
N GLU A 184 -12.91 11.86 15.67
CA GLU A 184 -13.86 12.96 15.73
C GLU A 184 -15.17 12.61 15.03
N ALA A 185 -15.11 12.00 13.83
CA ALA A 185 -16.30 11.54 13.12
C ALA A 185 -17.10 10.52 13.93
N LEU A 186 -16.42 9.58 14.61
CA LEU A 186 -17.06 8.57 15.45
C LEU A 186 -17.89 9.19 16.58
N ALA A 187 -17.47 10.32 17.14
CA ALA A 187 -18.23 11.02 18.18
C ALA A 187 -19.62 11.49 17.70
N HIS A 188 -19.78 11.70 16.40
CA HIS A 188 -21.05 12.12 15.79
C HIS A 188 -21.93 10.95 15.29
N LEU A 189 -21.43 9.72 15.36
CA LEU A 189 -22.14 8.53 14.91
C LEU A 189 -22.96 7.89 16.06
N PRO A 190 -24.03 7.15 15.77
CA PRO A 190 -24.76 6.35 16.75
C PRO A 190 -23.85 5.36 17.50
N SER A 191 -24.25 4.94 18.70
CA SER A 191 -23.40 4.15 19.62
C SER A 191 -23.04 2.75 19.12
N HIS A 192 -23.80 2.18 18.19
CA HIS A 192 -23.52 0.88 17.58
C HIS A 192 -22.42 0.93 16.49
N HIS A 193 -21.98 2.13 16.08
CA HIS A 193 -20.81 2.27 15.22
C HIS A 193 -19.54 2.07 16.04
N LYS A 194 -18.68 1.16 15.59
CA LYS A 194 -17.40 0.79 16.22
C LYS A 194 -16.24 1.07 15.26
N VAL A 195 -15.08 1.37 15.80
CA VAL A 195 -13.83 1.51 15.01
C VAL A 195 -12.83 0.46 15.47
N LEU A 196 -12.34 -0.32 14.54
CA LEU A 196 -11.19 -1.20 14.72
C LEU A 196 -9.95 -0.45 14.22
N ILE A 197 -8.98 -0.20 15.10
CA ILE A 197 -7.70 0.41 14.74
C ILE A 197 -6.66 -0.70 14.75
N ALA A 198 -6.15 -1.08 13.58
CA ALA A 198 -5.26 -2.22 13.41
C ALA A 198 -3.97 -1.83 12.66
N GLY A 199 -2.84 -1.84 13.36
CA GLY A 199 -1.51 -1.55 12.83
C GLY A 199 -0.61 -0.80 13.80
N GLU A 200 0.70 -0.85 13.57
CA GLU A 200 1.71 -0.22 14.43
C GLU A 200 1.58 1.31 14.42
N CYS A 201 1.73 1.90 15.62
CA CYS A 201 1.78 3.35 15.79
C CYS A 201 3.24 3.80 15.86
N TYR A 202 3.65 4.68 14.94
CA TYR A 202 5.00 5.25 14.87
C TYR A 202 5.06 6.72 15.32
N GLU A 203 4.06 7.13 16.09
CA GLU A 203 3.99 8.44 16.71
C GLU A 203 3.47 8.34 18.15
N ASP A 204 3.38 9.47 18.84
CA ASP A 204 2.86 9.50 20.21
C ASP A 204 1.36 9.20 20.23
N TRP A 205 0.99 8.09 20.82
CA TRP A 205 -0.40 7.65 20.98
C TRP A 205 -1.20 8.54 21.94
N SER A 206 -0.55 9.30 22.81
CA SER A 206 -1.22 10.08 23.88
C SER A 206 -2.28 11.05 23.36
N ALA A 207 -2.04 11.66 22.19
CA ALA A 207 -2.99 12.58 21.57
C ALA A 207 -4.30 11.86 21.14
N TYR A 208 -4.19 10.66 20.59
CA TYR A 208 -5.36 9.84 20.21
C TYR A 208 -6.10 9.34 21.46
N GLN A 209 -5.36 8.92 22.49
CA GLN A 209 -5.95 8.50 23.77
C GLN A 209 -6.75 9.65 24.39
N ALA A 210 -6.17 10.83 24.46
CA ALA A 210 -6.86 12.02 24.98
C ALA A 210 -8.13 12.37 24.17
N GLN A 211 -8.15 12.09 22.87
CA GLN A 211 -9.34 12.29 22.04
C GLN A 211 -10.41 11.21 22.32
N ILE A 212 -10.01 9.94 22.48
CA ILE A 212 -10.89 8.83 22.89
C ILE A 212 -11.55 9.14 24.25
N ASP A 213 -10.74 9.61 25.22
CA ASP A 213 -11.20 9.95 26.56
C ASP A 213 -12.20 11.13 26.51
N ARG A 214 -11.85 12.20 25.80
CA ARG A 214 -12.66 13.41 25.67
C ARG A 214 -14.06 13.12 25.10
N HIS A 215 -14.14 12.24 24.11
CA HIS A 215 -15.39 11.88 23.45
C HIS A 215 -16.08 10.65 24.05
N GLY A 216 -15.50 10.03 25.10
CA GLY A 216 -16.07 8.84 25.75
C GLY A 216 -16.16 7.61 24.84
N LEU A 217 -15.17 7.41 23.96
CA LEU A 217 -15.22 6.39 22.90
C LEU A 217 -14.67 5.02 23.33
N HIS A 218 -14.33 4.80 24.60
CA HIS A 218 -13.68 3.57 25.09
C HIS A 218 -14.40 2.27 24.69
N ASN A 219 -15.72 2.27 24.70
CA ASN A 219 -16.53 1.10 24.34
C ASN A 219 -16.82 1.01 22.83
N ARG A 220 -16.28 1.93 22.04
CA ARG A 220 -16.51 2.05 20.60
C ARG A 220 -15.26 1.90 19.76
N VAL A 221 -14.08 1.90 20.39
CA VAL A 221 -12.79 1.77 19.74
C VAL A 221 -12.10 0.52 20.23
N GLN A 222 -11.69 -0.37 19.32
CA GLN A 222 -10.82 -1.51 19.60
C GLN A 222 -9.42 -1.23 19.06
N LEU A 223 -8.41 -1.43 19.91
CA LEU A 223 -7.01 -1.13 19.61
C LEU A 223 -6.21 -2.41 19.38
N HIS A 224 -5.59 -2.51 18.20
CA HIS A 224 -4.66 -3.55 17.81
C HIS A 224 -3.39 -2.87 17.29
N LEU A 225 -2.59 -2.29 18.21
CA LEU A 225 -1.48 -1.38 17.91
C LEU A 225 -0.15 -2.08 17.64
N ASP A 226 -0.18 -3.36 17.33
CA ASP A 226 0.97 -4.15 16.91
C ASP A 226 0.94 -4.40 15.39
N PHE A 227 2.05 -4.93 14.86
CA PHE A 227 2.08 -5.46 13.50
C PHE A 227 1.00 -6.54 13.32
N ILE A 228 0.20 -6.40 12.28
CA ILE A 228 -0.84 -7.39 11.95
C ILE A 228 -0.25 -8.41 10.97
N PRO A 229 -0.03 -9.66 11.40
CA PRO A 229 0.48 -10.73 10.53
C PRO A 229 -0.47 -11.02 9.36
N ASP A 230 0.10 -11.44 8.22
CA ASP A 230 -0.66 -11.71 6.97
C ASP A 230 -1.86 -12.64 7.17
N ASN A 231 -1.74 -13.63 8.05
CA ASN A 231 -2.84 -14.57 8.35
C ASN A 231 -3.99 -13.94 9.16
N LEU A 232 -3.76 -12.82 9.83
CA LEU A 232 -4.80 -12.08 10.57
C LEU A 232 -5.42 -10.94 9.75
N VAL A 233 -4.76 -10.48 8.69
CA VAL A 233 -5.30 -9.43 7.80
C VAL A 233 -6.71 -9.77 7.31
N PRO A 234 -6.98 -10.99 6.79
CA PRO A 234 -8.32 -11.35 6.36
C PRO A 234 -9.36 -11.36 7.48
N VAL A 235 -8.97 -11.59 8.74
CA VAL A 235 -9.88 -11.54 9.88
C VAL A 235 -10.44 -10.13 10.05
N PHE A 236 -9.58 -9.11 10.06
CA PHE A 236 -10.01 -7.71 10.15
C PHE A 236 -10.85 -7.31 8.94
N MET A 237 -10.43 -7.70 7.75
CA MET A 237 -11.18 -7.41 6.53
C MET A 237 -12.55 -8.07 6.52
N GLN A 238 -12.67 -9.33 6.98
CA GLN A 238 -13.98 -10.01 7.01
C GLN A 238 -14.91 -9.48 8.11
N ALA A 239 -14.37 -9.01 9.23
CA ALA A 239 -15.14 -8.51 10.36
C ALA A 239 -15.75 -7.12 10.14
N CYS A 240 -15.10 -6.26 9.34
CA CYS A 240 -15.56 -4.90 9.12
C CYS A 240 -16.64 -4.78 8.05
N ASP A 241 -17.45 -3.74 8.15
CA ASP A 241 -18.43 -3.33 7.15
C ASP A 241 -17.79 -2.43 6.09
N ASP A 242 -16.92 -1.51 6.53
CA ASP A 242 -16.22 -0.56 5.69
C ASP A 242 -14.77 -0.42 6.13
N VAL A 243 -13.87 -0.16 5.17
CA VAL A 243 -12.49 0.29 5.45
C VAL A 243 -12.45 1.80 5.29
N VAL A 244 -11.92 2.50 6.29
CA VAL A 244 -11.95 3.97 6.34
C VAL A 244 -10.54 4.52 6.19
N LEU A 245 -10.35 5.38 5.18
CA LEU A 245 -9.10 6.02 4.83
C LEU A 245 -9.24 7.55 4.90
N PRO A 246 -9.27 8.14 6.11
CA PRO A 246 -9.55 9.56 6.31
C PRO A 246 -8.30 10.42 6.09
N TYR A 247 -7.52 10.10 5.06
CA TYR A 247 -6.20 10.65 4.83
C TYR A 247 -6.22 12.15 4.59
N LEU A 248 -5.26 12.85 5.19
CA LEU A 248 -5.06 14.29 4.99
C LEU A 248 -4.24 14.57 3.72
N ASP A 249 -3.34 13.65 3.40
CA ASP A 249 -2.52 13.65 2.19
C ASP A 249 -2.19 12.22 1.78
N ALA A 250 -2.18 11.94 0.47
CA ALA A 250 -1.75 10.65 -0.07
C ALA A 250 -1.37 10.77 -1.53
N SER A 251 -0.43 9.95 -1.99
CA SER A 251 -0.22 9.71 -3.42
C SER A 251 -1.06 8.53 -3.89
N GLN A 252 -1.10 7.48 -3.07
CA GLN A 252 -1.86 6.25 -3.29
C GLN A 252 -2.01 5.50 -1.95
N SER A 253 -2.79 4.43 -1.90
CA SER A 253 -2.88 3.58 -0.71
C SER A 253 -2.97 2.09 -1.04
N GLY A 254 -2.00 1.31 -0.57
CA GLY A 254 -2.08 -0.14 -0.59
C GLY A 254 -3.27 -0.68 0.20
N VAL A 255 -3.74 0.06 1.22
CA VAL A 255 -4.93 -0.35 1.99
C VAL A 255 -6.20 -0.29 1.15
N THR A 256 -6.30 0.65 0.19
CA THR A 256 -7.41 0.65 -0.79
C THR A 256 -7.39 -0.63 -1.63
N ALA A 257 -6.22 -0.99 -2.17
CA ALA A 257 -6.06 -2.20 -2.97
C ALA A 257 -6.38 -3.47 -2.16
N LEU A 258 -5.98 -3.50 -0.89
CA LEU A 258 -6.28 -4.60 0.05
C LEU A 258 -7.78 -4.72 0.33
N ALA A 259 -8.45 -3.61 0.65
CA ALA A 259 -9.89 -3.57 0.92
C ALA A 259 -10.70 -4.06 -0.29
N LEU A 260 -10.39 -3.55 -1.48
CA LEU A 260 -11.08 -3.93 -2.72
C LEU A 260 -10.83 -5.39 -3.11
N HIS A 261 -9.64 -5.95 -2.83
CA HIS A 261 -9.36 -7.38 -2.99
C HIS A 261 -10.30 -8.22 -2.12
N HIS A 262 -10.52 -7.81 -0.88
CA HIS A 262 -11.44 -8.47 0.06
C HIS A 262 -12.91 -8.07 -0.12
N GLU A 263 -13.25 -7.37 -1.20
CA GLU A 263 -14.62 -6.91 -1.50
C GLU A 263 -15.22 -6.03 -0.39
N LYS A 264 -14.35 -5.26 0.28
CA LYS A 264 -14.79 -4.32 1.31
C LYS A 264 -14.97 -2.93 0.72
N ARG A 265 -16.08 -2.30 1.11
CA ARG A 265 -16.34 -0.91 0.76
C ARG A 265 -15.29 -0.01 1.40
N VAL A 266 -14.93 1.04 0.69
CA VAL A 266 -13.93 2.00 1.13
C VAL A 266 -14.58 3.37 1.30
N VAL A 267 -14.48 3.96 2.48
CA VAL A 267 -14.82 5.38 2.68
C VAL A 267 -13.51 6.13 2.83
N ALA A 268 -13.16 6.94 1.84
CA ALA A 268 -11.85 7.58 1.75
C ALA A 268 -11.97 9.09 1.58
N SER A 269 -10.94 9.82 2.04
CA SER A 269 -10.76 11.22 1.66
C SER A 269 -10.46 11.34 0.18
N ASP A 270 -10.98 12.39 -0.46
CA ASP A 270 -10.68 12.74 -1.84
C ASP A 270 -9.31 13.44 -1.93
N VAL A 271 -8.25 12.64 -1.84
CA VAL A 271 -6.85 13.09 -1.91
C VAL A 271 -6.02 12.14 -2.76
N GLY A 272 -5.11 12.70 -3.54
CA GLY A 272 -4.24 11.94 -4.46
C GLY A 272 -5.05 11.00 -5.34
N ASP A 273 -4.58 9.76 -5.49
CA ASP A 273 -5.21 8.76 -6.36
C ASP A 273 -6.08 7.75 -5.57
N LEU A 274 -6.50 8.06 -4.32
CA LEU A 274 -7.32 7.14 -3.52
C LEU A 274 -8.64 6.79 -4.22
N GLY A 275 -9.24 7.76 -4.92
CA GLY A 275 -10.52 7.57 -5.61
C GLY A 275 -10.46 6.80 -6.92
N THR A 276 -9.27 6.63 -7.52
CA THR A 276 -9.14 6.09 -8.89
C THR A 276 -9.62 4.64 -9.04
N THR A 277 -9.57 3.87 -7.95
CA THR A 277 -10.01 2.47 -7.91
C THR A 277 -11.39 2.29 -7.29
N ILE A 278 -11.99 3.36 -6.78
CA ILE A 278 -13.30 3.34 -6.13
C ILE A 278 -14.40 3.60 -7.17
N VAL A 279 -15.37 2.69 -7.26
CA VAL A 279 -16.59 2.91 -8.03
C VAL A 279 -17.61 3.58 -7.11
N PRO A 280 -18.00 4.85 -7.37
CA PRO A 280 -18.83 5.62 -6.46
C PRO A 280 -20.13 4.90 -6.08
N ASN A 281 -20.45 4.88 -4.79
CA ASN A 281 -21.63 4.23 -4.19
C ASN A 281 -21.76 2.72 -4.42
N LEU A 282 -20.84 2.08 -5.15
CA LEU A 282 -20.80 0.62 -5.33
C LEU A 282 -19.69 -0.02 -4.49
N THR A 283 -18.44 0.40 -4.71
CA THR A 283 -17.31 -0.13 -3.93
C THR A 283 -16.79 0.85 -2.88
N GLY A 284 -17.28 2.09 -2.86
CA GLY A 284 -16.90 3.07 -1.84
C GLY A 284 -17.50 4.45 -2.05
N ARG A 285 -17.07 5.37 -1.18
CA ARG A 285 -17.43 6.79 -1.17
C ARG A 285 -16.19 7.64 -0.96
N LEU A 286 -16.20 8.83 -1.55
CA LEU A 286 -15.18 9.85 -1.32
C LEU A 286 -15.78 10.99 -0.50
N VAL A 287 -15.00 11.50 0.45
CA VAL A 287 -15.36 12.63 1.30
C VAL A 287 -14.27 13.71 1.26
N PRO A 288 -14.59 14.98 1.47
CA PRO A 288 -13.56 16.01 1.60
C PRO A 288 -12.57 15.70 2.74
N SER A 289 -11.28 15.89 2.48
CA SER A 289 -10.21 15.63 3.46
C SER A 289 -10.34 16.53 4.69
N GLY A 290 -10.03 15.98 5.87
CA GLY A 290 -10.02 16.72 7.13
C GLY A 290 -11.39 17.17 7.61
N GLN A 291 -12.50 16.61 7.10
CA GLN A 291 -13.88 16.98 7.44
C GLN A 291 -14.59 15.87 8.24
N PRO A 292 -14.53 15.87 9.57
CA PRO A 292 -15.10 14.81 10.40
C PRO A 292 -16.62 14.65 10.22
N LEU A 293 -17.36 15.73 10.06
CA LEU A 293 -18.82 15.68 9.87
C LEU A 293 -19.20 15.06 8.53
N ALA A 294 -18.48 15.39 7.44
CA ALA A 294 -18.71 14.77 6.14
C ALA A 294 -18.38 13.28 6.18
N LEU A 295 -17.31 12.90 6.90
CA LEU A 295 -16.96 11.50 7.12
C LEU A 295 -18.05 10.77 7.93
N ALA A 296 -18.56 11.36 9.02
CA ALA A 296 -19.63 10.80 9.81
C ALA A 296 -20.92 10.61 8.98
N GLU A 297 -21.30 11.61 8.17
CA GLU A 297 -22.41 11.50 7.24
C GLU A 297 -22.25 10.33 6.26
N ALA A 298 -21.07 10.21 5.63
CA ALA A 298 -20.79 9.13 4.69
C ALA A 298 -20.83 7.74 5.35
N LEU A 299 -20.38 7.62 6.61
CA LEU A 299 -20.39 6.37 7.38
C LEU A 299 -21.77 6.00 7.90
N SER A 300 -22.64 6.98 8.22
CA SER A 300 -24.02 6.76 8.70
C SER A 300 -25.05 6.58 7.59
N THR A 301 -24.74 7.07 6.38
CA THR A 301 -25.64 6.96 5.24
C THR A 301 -25.76 5.52 4.75
N PRO A 302 -26.96 4.92 4.72
CA PRO A 302 -27.15 3.56 4.25
C PRO A 302 -26.63 3.34 2.81
N TRP A 303 -26.16 2.14 2.54
CA TRP A 303 -25.73 1.73 1.19
C TRP A 303 -26.95 1.19 0.42
N HIS A 304 -27.58 2.05 -0.39
CA HIS A 304 -28.72 1.68 -1.23
C HIS A 304 -28.24 1.04 -2.55
N VAL A 305 -27.62 -0.14 -2.43
CA VAL A 305 -27.05 -0.88 -3.56
C VAL A 305 -27.60 -2.29 -3.57
N GLN A 306 -28.01 -2.77 -4.74
CA GLN A 306 -28.38 -4.17 -4.92
C GLN A 306 -27.12 -5.05 -4.77
N PRO A 307 -27.17 -6.16 -4.03
CA PRO A 307 -26.01 -7.03 -3.84
C PRO A 307 -25.38 -7.53 -5.16
N ALA A 308 -26.21 -7.75 -6.18
CA ALA A 308 -25.74 -8.17 -7.51
C ALA A 308 -24.90 -7.09 -8.20
N ASP A 309 -25.33 -5.84 -8.15
CA ASP A 309 -24.63 -4.71 -8.76
C ASP A 309 -23.31 -4.44 -8.04
N GLN A 310 -23.30 -4.56 -6.71
CA GLN A 310 -22.09 -4.44 -5.91
C GLN A 310 -21.08 -5.55 -6.22
N ALA A 311 -21.54 -6.80 -6.30
CA ALA A 311 -20.68 -7.93 -6.65
C ALA A 311 -20.09 -7.80 -8.06
N LEU A 312 -20.89 -7.29 -9.02
CA LEU A 312 -20.42 -7.01 -10.37
C LEU A 312 -19.35 -5.92 -10.39
N ALA A 313 -19.54 -4.85 -9.61
CA ALA A 313 -18.57 -3.77 -9.49
C ALA A 313 -17.24 -4.25 -8.88
N PHE A 314 -17.26 -5.04 -7.81
CA PHE A 314 -16.05 -5.63 -7.23
C PHE A 314 -15.34 -6.56 -8.22
N ARG A 315 -16.08 -7.38 -8.98
CA ARG A 315 -15.50 -8.24 -10.02
C ARG A 315 -14.79 -7.40 -11.09
N ALA A 316 -15.44 -6.37 -11.62
CA ALA A 316 -14.84 -5.48 -12.60
C ALA A 316 -13.57 -4.78 -12.08
N VAL A 317 -13.58 -4.35 -10.80
CA VAL A 317 -12.40 -3.78 -10.14
C VAL A 317 -11.27 -4.81 -10.05
N LYS A 318 -11.58 -6.05 -9.64
CA LYS A 318 -10.58 -7.13 -9.53
C LYS A 318 -9.95 -7.47 -10.89
N GLU A 319 -10.74 -7.54 -11.94
CA GLU A 319 -10.24 -7.79 -13.29
C GLU A 319 -9.35 -6.64 -13.79
N LYS A 320 -9.84 -5.41 -13.67
CA LYS A 320 -9.14 -4.21 -14.14
C LYS A 320 -7.81 -3.97 -13.44
N PHE A 321 -7.75 -4.19 -12.12
CA PHE A 321 -6.59 -3.91 -11.28
C PHE A 321 -5.82 -5.17 -10.86
N SER A 322 -5.95 -6.27 -11.61
CA SER A 322 -5.22 -7.51 -11.39
C SER A 322 -3.73 -7.39 -11.74
N TRP A 323 -2.90 -8.23 -11.16
CA TRP A 323 -1.50 -8.37 -11.56
C TRP A 323 -1.34 -8.77 -13.03
N SER A 324 -2.26 -9.59 -13.56
CA SER A 324 -2.26 -9.99 -14.97
C SER A 324 -2.50 -8.79 -15.90
N ALA A 325 -3.48 -7.92 -15.57
CA ALA A 325 -3.74 -6.70 -16.33
C ALA A 325 -2.55 -5.73 -16.27
N TRP A 326 -1.94 -5.58 -15.08
CA TRP A 326 -0.75 -4.76 -14.88
C TRP A 326 0.44 -5.26 -15.71
N ALA A 327 0.72 -6.57 -15.65
CA ALA A 327 1.80 -7.19 -16.42
C ALA A 327 1.58 -7.03 -17.93
N SER A 328 0.34 -7.19 -18.40
CA SER A 328 0.00 -7.01 -19.83
C SER A 328 0.26 -5.57 -20.29
N GLN A 329 -0.14 -4.57 -19.51
CA GLN A 329 0.13 -3.16 -19.85
C GLN A 329 1.64 -2.85 -19.82
N LEU A 330 2.37 -3.37 -18.82
CA LEU A 330 3.82 -3.20 -18.77
C LEU A 330 4.49 -3.81 -19.99
N MET A 331 4.12 -5.04 -20.40
CA MET A 331 4.71 -5.70 -21.56
C MET A 331 4.41 -4.96 -22.88
N GLN A 332 3.25 -4.32 -23.00
CA GLN A 332 2.95 -3.43 -24.15
C GLN A 332 3.92 -2.24 -24.20
N LEU A 333 4.18 -1.59 -23.04
CA LEU A 333 5.15 -0.48 -22.94
C LEU A 333 6.58 -0.94 -23.27
N VAL A 334 6.99 -2.11 -22.78
CA VAL A 334 8.30 -2.71 -23.08
C VAL A 334 8.47 -2.99 -24.56
N GLN A 335 7.43 -3.52 -25.23
CA GLN A 335 7.47 -3.86 -26.64
C GLN A 335 7.41 -2.64 -27.56
N SER A 336 6.61 -1.62 -27.20
CA SER A 336 6.50 -0.39 -28.00
C SER A 336 7.70 0.55 -27.80
N GLY A 337 8.38 0.46 -26.66
CA GLY A 337 9.45 1.41 -26.26
C GLY A 337 8.93 2.82 -25.95
N GLU A 338 7.65 3.01 -25.75
CA GLU A 338 7.01 4.31 -25.50
C GLU A 338 7.00 4.67 -24.01
N TRP A 339 8.19 5.01 -23.48
CA TRP A 339 8.38 5.42 -22.08
C TRP A 339 8.06 6.90 -21.81
#